data_965a55c3d90b3da8ba6ccd3fc1b5b7f6
#
_entry.id   965a55c3d90b3da8ba6ccd3fc1b5b7f6
#
_cell.length_a   1.000
_cell.length_b   1.000
_cell.length_c   1.000
_cell.angle_alpha   90.00
_cell.angle_beta   90.00
_cell.angle_gamma   90.00
#
_symmetry.space_group_name_H-M   'P 1'
#
loop_
_entity.id
_entity.type
_entity.pdbx_description
1 polymer ?
#
loop_
_entity_poly.entity_id
_entity_poly.type
_entity_poly.pdbx_seq_one_letter_code
_entity_poly.pdbx_strand_id
1 'polypeptide(L)'
;MEPSPPLNVAVNSKSSQVVNISWIAGFNGNSAIQNYTVKKSQDNEEFVDAVCQGSLSDSSCVVSSRSAFLENLSPWTTYYFKVFARNIVGTSDGSSVVNATTDEEGAQINNVVVSTFSICIYTTRCFHP
;
A
#
# COMPACT_ATOMS: atom_id res chain seq x y z
N MET A 1 15.14 23.26 2.50
CA MET A 1 13.78 23.09 3.03
C MET A 1 13.34 21.64 2.87
N GLU A 2 12.30 21.25 3.57
CA GLU A 2 11.76 19.91 3.41
C GLU A 2 11.16 19.72 2.02
N PRO A 3 11.03 18.48 1.55
CA PRO A 3 10.50 18.25 0.21
C PRO A 3 9.01 18.53 0.11
N SER A 4 8.56 18.73 -1.13
CA SER A 4 7.12 18.71 -1.42
C SER A 4 6.60 17.28 -1.37
N PRO A 5 5.28 17.10 -1.15
CA PRO A 5 4.70 15.74 -1.15
C PRO A 5 4.91 15.03 -2.48
N PRO A 6 5.02 13.70 -2.45
CA PRO A 6 5.05 12.93 -3.70
C PRO A 6 3.80 13.16 -4.53
N LEU A 7 3.92 12.93 -5.84
CA LEU A 7 2.87 13.21 -6.82
C LEU A 7 2.43 11.92 -7.49
N ASN A 8 1.20 11.92 -7.99
CA ASN A 8 0.66 10.85 -8.85
C ASN A 8 0.79 9.47 -8.20
N VAL A 9 0.40 9.38 -6.94
CA VAL A 9 0.36 8.09 -6.27
C VAL A 9 -0.71 7.24 -6.91
N ALA A 10 -0.35 6.02 -7.30
CA ALA A 10 -1.25 5.13 -8.03
C ALA A 10 -1.09 3.69 -7.56
N VAL A 11 -2.21 2.95 -7.61
CA VAL A 11 -2.20 1.52 -7.35
C VAL A 11 -1.91 0.79 -8.65
N ASN A 12 -0.84 -0.01 -8.66
CA ASN A 12 -0.45 -0.77 -9.85
C ASN A 12 -1.03 -2.17 -9.86
N SER A 13 -1.11 -2.81 -8.70
CA SER A 13 -1.64 -4.17 -8.58
C SER A 13 -2.03 -4.42 -7.14
N LYS A 14 -2.85 -5.44 -6.95
CA LYS A 14 -3.29 -5.85 -5.61
C LYS A 14 -3.59 -7.33 -5.59
N SER A 15 -3.53 -7.90 -4.40
CA SER A 15 -3.92 -9.29 -4.15
C SER A 15 -4.73 -9.30 -2.85
N SER A 16 -4.90 -10.46 -2.25
CA SER A 16 -5.65 -10.54 -0.99
C SER A 16 -4.92 -9.93 0.19
N GLN A 17 -3.59 -9.81 0.13
CA GLN A 17 -2.81 -9.34 1.27
C GLN A 17 -1.71 -8.34 0.90
N VAL A 18 -1.55 -8.02 -0.36
CA VAL A 18 -0.48 -7.14 -0.84
C VAL A 18 -1.03 -6.13 -1.83
N VAL A 19 -0.58 -4.89 -1.70
CA VAL A 19 -0.93 -3.83 -2.68
C VAL A 19 0.38 -3.18 -3.12
N ASN A 20 0.56 -3.05 -4.42
CA ASN A 20 1.70 -2.34 -5.00
C ASN A 20 1.29 -0.95 -5.41
N ILE A 21 1.97 0.06 -4.87
CA ILE A 21 1.74 1.46 -5.26
C ILE A 21 3.03 2.06 -5.77
N SER A 22 2.90 3.12 -6.56
CA SER A 22 4.04 3.88 -7.06
C SER A 22 3.69 5.36 -7.09
N TRP A 23 4.72 6.21 -7.21
CA TRP A 23 4.54 7.65 -7.18
C TRP A 23 5.69 8.33 -7.92
N ILE A 24 5.58 9.65 -8.07
CA ILE A 24 6.60 10.49 -8.68
C ILE A 24 7.12 11.43 -7.60
N ALA A 25 8.41 11.72 -7.62
CA ALA A 25 8.99 12.66 -6.69
C ALA A 25 8.47 14.08 -6.98
N GLY A 26 8.11 14.80 -5.92
CA GLY A 26 7.83 16.21 -6.02
C GLY A 26 9.13 17.03 -5.94
N PHE A 27 9.01 18.31 -5.67
CA PHE A 27 10.18 19.16 -5.49
C PHE A 27 10.97 18.70 -4.25
N ASN A 28 12.28 18.58 -4.39
CA ASN A 28 13.11 18.01 -3.32
C ASN A 28 13.54 19.00 -2.24
N GLY A 29 13.10 20.26 -2.30
CA GLY A 29 13.47 21.24 -1.30
C GLY A 29 14.93 21.71 -1.39
N ASN A 30 15.55 21.51 -2.54
CA ASN A 30 16.95 21.81 -2.78
C ASN A 30 17.92 20.92 -2.00
N SER A 31 17.45 19.73 -1.61
CA SER A 31 18.28 18.69 -1.00
C SER A 31 17.74 17.35 -1.48
N ALA A 32 18.64 16.43 -1.83
CA ALA A 32 18.24 15.16 -2.39
C ALA A 32 17.29 14.41 -1.46
N ILE A 33 16.25 13.81 -2.04
CA ILE A 33 15.33 12.98 -1.29
C ILE A 33 16.06 11.69 -0.88
N GLN A 34 16.03 11.38 0.40
CA GLN A 34 16.73 10.23 0.95
C GLN A 34 15.87 8.98 0.91
N ASN A 35 14.59 9.12 1.23
CA ASN A 35 13.68 7.99 1.24
C ASN A 35 12.24 8.46 1.26
N TYR A 36 11.32 7.49 1.17
CA TYR A 36 9.88 7.72 1.25
C TYR A 36 9.31 6.82 2.33
N THR A 37 8.28 7.29 3.00
CA THR A 37 7.55 6.51 4.00
C THR A 37 6.11 6.38 3.55
N VAL A 38 5.53 5.19 3.69
CA VAL A 38 4.14 4.93 3.33
C VAL A 38 3.36 4.65 4.60
N LYS A 39 2.20 5.27 4.73
CA LYS A 39 1.26 5.01 5.83
C LYS A 39 -0.06 4.54 5.27
N LYS A 40 -0.79 3.77 6.07
CA LYS A 40 -2.07 3.19 5.67
C LYS A 40 -3.16 3.54 6.65
N SER A 41 -4.41 3.48 6.18
CA SER A 41 -5.58 3.71 7.01
C SER A 41 -6.74 2.86 6.48
N GLN A 42 -7.67 2.50 7.35
CA GLN A 42 -8.90 1.83 6.93
C GLN A 42 -10.09 2.78 6.93
N ASP A 43 -9.97 3.94 7.53
CA ASP A 43 -11.07 4.91 7.64
C ASP A 43 -10.76 6.24 6.95
N ASN A 44 -9.59 6.37 6.33
CA ASN A 44 -9.11 7.59 5.67
C ASN A 44 -8.96 8.77 6.64
N GLU A 45 -8.83 8.50 7.93
CA GLU A 45 -8.65 9.55 8.92
C GLU A 45 -7.39 9.33 9.73
N GLU A 46 -7.26 8.15 10.33
CA GLU A 46 -6.11 7.84 11.15
C GLU A 46 -5.16 6.95 10.39
N PHE A 47 -3.98 7.48 10.04
CA PHE A 47 -2.97 6.77 9.27
C PHE A 47 -1.89 6.26 10.20
N VAL A 48 -1.52 4.99 10.02
CA VAL A 48 -0.50 4.31 10.81
C VAL A 48 0.57 3.78 9.87
N ASP A 49 1.69 3.37 10.45
CA ASP A 49 2.78 2.82 9.65
C ASP A 49 2.34 1.57 8.91
N ALA A 50 2.72 1.48 7.65
CA ALA A 50 2.50 0.28 6.84
C ALA A 50 3.74 -0.61 6.92
N VAL A 51 3.59 -1.85 6.47
CA VAL A 51 4.70 -2.79 6.33
C VAL A 51 4.86 -3.07 4.84
N CYS A 52 6.09 -3.09 4.35
CA CYS A 52 6.35 -3.32 2.93
C CYS A 52 7.60 -4.14 2.71
N GLN A 53 7.69 -4.74 1.52
CA GLN A 53 8.85 -5.56 1.15
C GLN A 53 10.08 -4.68 0.98
N GLY A 54 11.22 -5.15 1.48
CA GLY A 54 12.48 -4.44 1.31
C GLY A 54 12.57 -3.12 2.04
N SER A 55 11.76 -2.93 3.08
CA SER A 55 11.79 -1.70 3.85
C SER A 55 13.12 -1.52 4.57
N LEU A 56 13.55 -0.26 4.70
CA LEU A 56 14.75 0.10 5.47
C LEU A 56 14.48 0.08 6.98
N SER A 57 13.23 -0.11 7.38
CA SER A 57 12.82 -0.18 8.79
C SER A 57 11.99 -1.43 9.02
N ASP A 58 12.12 -2.04 10.19
CA ASP A 58 11.33 -3.23 10.55
C ASP A 58 9.90 -2.89 10.95
N SER A 59 9.65 -1.67 11.40
CA SER A 59 8.36 -1.29 11.98
C SER A 59 7.55 -0.35 11.09
N SER A 60 8.11 0.08 9.96
CA SER A 60 7.41 0.99 9.06
C SER A 60 7.88 0.74 7.63
N CYS A 61 7.14 1.27 6.66
CA CYS A 61 7.49 1.14 5.26
C CYS A 61 8.34 2.34 4.85
N VAL A 62 9.65 2.14 4.80
CA VAL A 62 10.61 3.17 4.38
C VAL A 62 11.39 2.62 3.21
N VAL A 63 11.29 3.27 2.05
CA VAL A 63 11.93 2.79 0.83
C VAL A 63 12.68 3.92 0.15
N SER A 64 13.73 3.58 -0.58
CA SER A 64 14.48 4.56 -1.37
C SER A 64 13.99 4.66 -2.81
N SER A 65 13.16 3.72 -3.24
CA SER A 65 12.57 3.72 -4.57
C SER A 65 11.23 4.47 -4.57
N ARG A 66 10.62 4.61 -5.74
CA ARG A 66 9.33 5.30 -5.88
C ARG A 66 8.18 4.31 -6.04
N SER A 67 8.32 3.16 -5.43
CA SER A 67 7.26 2.16 -5.38
C SER A 67 7.41 1.33 -4.12
N ALA A 68 6.31 0.69 -3.71
CA ALA A 68 6.32 -0.17 -2.53
C ALA A 68 5.28 -1.27 -2.69
N PHE A 69 5.64 -2.46 -2.21
CA PHE A 69 4.71 -3.58 -2.07
C PHE A 69 4.29 -3.63 -0.60
N LEU A 70 3.08 -3.16 -0.32
CA LEU A 70 2.57 -3.09 1.05
C LEU A 70 2.03 -4.46 1.43
N GLU A 71 2.49 -4.99 2.56
CA GLU A 71 2.24 -6.36 2.99
C GLU A 71 1.39 -6.42 4.25
N ASN A 72 1.06 -7.63 4.64
CA ASN A 72 0.34 -7.92 5.89
C ASN A 72 -1.01 -7.22 5.96
N LEU A 73 -1.65 -7.07 4.82
CA LEU A 73 -2.98 -6.50 4.74
C LEU A 73 -4.01 -7.60 4.92
N SER A 74 -5.19 -7.23 5.41
CA SER A 74 -6.30 -8.17 5.54
C SER A 74 -7.00 -8.33 4.20
N PRO A 75 -7.48 -9.53 3.87
CA PRO A 75 -8.26 -9.73 2.65
C PRO A 75 -9.59 -8.97 2.70
N TRP A 76 -10.11 -8.65 1.51
CA TRP A 76 -11.43 -8.04 1.34
C TRP A 76 -11.62 -6.79 2.20
N THR A 77 -10.56 -5.96 2.25
CA THR A 77 -10.55 -4.76 3.10
C THR A 77 -10.09 -3.57 2.27
N THR A 78 -10.76 -2.43 2.45
CA THR A 78 -10.35 -1.20 1.78
C THR A 78 -9.32 -0.49 2.63
N TYR A 79 -8.21 -0.14 1.98
CA TYR A 79 -7.12 0.62 2.61
C TYR A 79 -6.89 1.92 1.86
N TYR A 80 -6.47 2.94 2.60
CA TYR A 80 -6.08 4.24 2.08
C TYR A 80 -4.59 4.41 2.37
N PHE A 81 -3.86 4.97 1.42
CA PHE A 81 -2.41 5.12 1.56
C PHE A 81 -1.98 6.54 1.30
N LYS A 82 -1.00 6.99 2.07
CA LYS A 82 -0.30 8.26 1.86
C LYS A 82 1.19 8.00 1.80
N VAL A 83 1.89 8.80 0.99
CA VAL A 83 3.35 8.70 0.85
C VAL A 83 3.96 10.03 1.27
N PHE A 84 5.05 9.94 2.02
CA PHE A 84 5.79 11.08 2.52
C PHE A 84 7.21 11.01 1.98
N ALA A 85 7.78 12.15 1.57
CA ALA A 85 9.17 12.23 1.12
C ALA A 85 10.01 12.83 2.22
N ARG A 86 11.26 12.40 2.30
CA ARG A 86 12.19 12.91 3.32
C ARG A 86 13.52 13.28 2.71
N ASN A 87 14.03 14.45 3.08
CA ASN A 87 15.41 14.86 2.81
C ASN A 87 16.11 15.14 4.15
N ILE A 88 17.33 15.68 4.08
CA ILE A 88 18.11 15.93 5.30
C ILE A 88 17.46 16.98 6.21
N VAL A 89 16.61 17.84 5.67
CA VAL A 89 15.95 18.91 6.43
C VAL A 89 14.73 18.39 7.18
N GLY A 90 13.95 17.50 6.56
CA GLY A 90 12.74 16.98 7.21
C GLY A 90 11.87 16.17 6.27
N THR A 91 10.63 15.96 6.70
CA THR A 91 9.66 15.13 6.00
C THR A 91 8.56 16.02 5.42
N SER A 92 8.15 15.73 4.19
CA SER A 92 7.08 16.47 3.51
C SER A 92 5.73 16.22 4.18
N ASP A 93 4.74 17.02 3.81
CA ASP A 93 3.34 16.69 4.07
C ASP A 93 2.98 15.43 3.28
N GLY A 94 1.87 14.79 3.65
CA GLY A 94 1.42 13.60 2.96
C GLY A 94 0.97 13.89 1.54
N SER A 95 1.17 12.93 0.66
CA SER A 95 0.66 12.98 -0.70
C SER A 95 -0.87 12.95 -0.72
N SER A 96 -1.45 13.10 -1.90
CA SER A 96 -2.86 12.79 -2.09
C SER A 96 -3.09 11.32 -1.72
N VAL A 97 -4.29 11.03 -1.20
CA VAL A 97 -4.65 9.68 -0.78
C VAL A 97 -5.00 8.84 -2.00
N VAL A 98 -4.52 7.61 -2.01
CA VAL A 98 -4.98 6.60 -2.96
C VAL A 98 -5.59 5.46 -2.16
N ASN A 99 -6.57 4.76 -2.73
CA ASN A 99 -7.19 3.65 -2.02
C ASN A 99 -7.24 2.41 -2.88
N ALA A 100 -7.35 1.26 -2.21
CA ALA A 100 -7.50 -0.02 -2.88
C ALA A 100 -8.22 -0.97 -1.93
N THR A 101 -9.04 -1.85 -2.50
CA THR A 101 -9.67 -2.93 -1.75
C THR A 101 -8.96 -4.21 -2.11
N THR A 102 -8.44 -4.90 -1.09
CA THR A 102 -7.76 -6.18 -1.31
C THR A 102 -8.75 -7.23 -1.83
N ASP A 103 -8.23 -8.23 -2.51
CA ASP A 103 -9.04 -9.30 -3.04
C ASP A 103 -9.50 -10.22 -1.92
N GLU A 104 -10.53 -11.01 -2.20
CA GLU A 104 -10.99 -12.05 -1.27
C GLU A 104 -9.87 -13.07 -1.08
N GLU A 105 -9.77 -13.60 0.11
CA GLU A 105 -8.83 -14.66 0.39
C GLU A 105 -9.22 -15.90 -0.44
N GLY A 106 -8.21 -16.48 -1.13
CA GLY A 106 -8.44 -17.63 -1.99
C GLY A 106 -8.92 -17.27 -3.39
N ALA A 107 -9.16 -16.00 -3.68
CA ALA A 107 -9.53 -15.55 -5.03
C ALA A 107 -8.30 -15.55 -5.92
N GLN A 108 -8.17 -16.47 -6.74
CA GLN A 108 -7.14 -16.42 -7.75
C GLN A 108 -7.28 -17.62 -8.60
N ILE A 109 -7.14 -17.78 -8.91
CA ILE A 109 -6.97 -18.68 -9.30
C ILE A 109 -7.43 -19.53 -9.86
N ASN A 110 -7.58 -19.78 -10.16
CA ASN A 110 -7.76 -20.51 -10.51
C ASN A 110 -8.37 -21.28 -10.43
N ASN A 111 -8.82 -21.52 -10.22
CA ASN A 111 -9.44 -22.19 -10.05
C ASN A 111 -9.75 -22.95 -9.38
N VAL A 112 -9.73 -23.25 -8.96
CA VAL A 112 -10.09 -23.97 -8.23
C VAL A 112 -10.22 -23.92 -7.11
N VAL A 113 -10.64 -24.28 -6.61
CA VAL A 113 -10.83 -24.18 -5.52
C VAL A 113 -11.06 -24.31 -4.64
N VAL A 114 -11.20 -24.55 -4.13
CA VAL A 114 -11.40 -24.60 -3.22
C VAL A 114 -11.62 -24.41 -2.19
N SER A 115 -11.87 -24.73 -1.54
CA SER A 115 -12.04 -24.58 -0.54
C SER A 115 -12.52 -24.33 0.30
N THR A 116 -12.83 -24.67 0.88
CA THR A 116 -13.48 -24.47 1.63
C THR A 116 -14.29 -23.83 1.87
N PHE A 117 -14.54 -24.34 1.74
CA PHE A 117 -15.31 -23.87 1.77
C PHE A 117 -15.89 -23.59 1.23
N SER A 118 -16.06 -23.88 0.96
CA SER A 118 -16.62 -23.57 0.41
C SER A 118 -16.91 -23.32 -0.34
N ILE A 119 -17.12 -23.62 -0.67
CA ILE A 119 -17.44 -23.43 -1.34
C ILE A 119 -17.79 -22.82 -1.96
N CYS A 120 -17.87 -22.85 -2.33
CA CYS A 120 -18.21 -22.33 -2.90
C CYS A 120 -18.16 -22.34 -3.89
N ILE A 121 -18.19 -22.72 -4.35
CA ILE A 121 -18.18 -22.78 -5.26
C ILE A 121 -18.54 -22.34 -6.07
N TYR A 122 -18.90 -22.54 -6.55
CA TYR A 122 -19.20 -22.07 -7.13
C TYR A 122 -19.66 -21.08 -7.13
N THR A 123 -19.60 -20.87 -6.99
CA THR A 123 -19.85 -20.15 -6.86
C THR A 123 -19.78 -19.19 -6.50
N THR A 124 -19.84 -19.23 -6.29
CA THR A 124 -19.56 -18.53 -5.86
C THR A 124 -19.40 -17.95 -5.06
N ARG A 125 -19.48 -18.59 -4.64
CA ARG A 125 -19.17 -18.38 -3.73
C ARG A 125 -18.96 -18.51 -2.87
N CYS A 126 -18.89 -19.33 -2.66
CA CYS A 126 -18.56 -19.62 -1.76
C CYS A 126 -18.40 -19.26 -1.04
N PHE A 127 -18.53 -19.28 -0.67
CA PHE A 127 -18.19 -18.89 0.04
C PHE A 127 -17.98 -18.40 0.72
N HIS A 128 -17.89 -18.64 1.00
CA HIS A 128 -17.56 -18.35 1.47
C HIS A 128 -17.69 -17.96 1.96
N PRO A 129 -17.77 -18.13 2.12
CA PRO A 129 -18.11 -18.13 2.36
C PRO A 129 -18.19 -17.79 2.61
#